data_e16a0c99a5c8beec299a6bef68ed6058
#
_entry.id   e16a0c99a5c8beec299a6bef68ed6058
#
_cell.length_a   1.000
_cell.length_b   1.000
_cell.length_c   1.000
_cell.angle_alpha   90.00
_cell.angle_beta   90.00
_cell.angle_gamma   90.00
#
_symmetry.space_group_name_H-M   'P 1'
#
loop_
_entity.id
_entity.type
_entity.pdbx_description
1 polymer ?
#
loop_
_entity_poly.entity_id
_entity_poly.type
_entity_poly.pdbx_seq_one_letter_code
_entity_poly.pdbx_strand_id
1 'polypeptide(L)'
;MAAAGLSVAVALSACAGPTGNARTDTVDASGDGTLRIGLILDNTGKQSFLNAPQLAAAKLAVKEINAAGGHKGRPVELLPQAIGTDTAAQAKNLVAAKADVVIGPTDSSRAADAIDVLSRAKVALISPANTAPGLSKYKSGGYYFRTAAADIAQASVLVKLAKDGGAKTIAVLHEEGSYGKEVSVAVSAAAKAVGLGTAVDAEFTAGHAQQAAAAAKAASPDAVVLVARDGAQGAIAELHNAGLAGSKLVLSDGAVNQYGPGLGSKALEGARGVLPGTFPSAHFQAELVAVDPGLKDMAFAAETYDAVNLAAIAAAAAEDDAGTSIAARLIAVSGGSAGAAGGASGEPAACGSYQECVAALRAGKRPDYNGQSGPVNFDAGGDVTAAPYMVYTYGADNNAKMTGSETARSTGS
;
A
#
# COMPACT_ATOMS: atom_id res chain seq x y z
N MET A 1 8.53 61.62 39.52
CA MET A 1 9.33 60.93 38.48
C MET A 1 9.05 59.43 38.62
N ALA A 2 8.21 58.88 37.76
CA ALA A 2 7.88 57.46 37.73
C ALA A 2 8.45 56.92 36.44
N ALA A 3 9.38 55.93 36.56
CA ALA A 3 9.97 55.23 35.41
C ALA A 3 9.11 54.01 35.10
N ALA A 4 8.51 54.01 33.93
CA ALA A 4 7.81 52.85 33.40
C ALA A 4 8.82 51.89 32.70
N GLY A 5 9.02 50.72 33.27
CA GLY A 5 9.82 49.65 32.67
C GLY A 5 9.00 48.91 31.63
N LEU A 6 9.43 48.98 30.39
CA LEU A 6 8.86 48.22 29.27
C LEU A 6 9.50 46.82 29.22
N SER A 7 8.81 45.80 29.67
CA SER A 7 9.25 44.41 29.56
C SER A 7 8.91 43.88 28.15
N VAL A 8 9.91 43.70 27.31
CA VAL A 8 9.79 43.05 26.02
C VAL A 8 9.80 41.53 26.27
N ALA A 9 8.66 40.86 26.15
CA ALA A 9 8.55 39.42 26.12
C ALA A 9 8.98 38.95 24.72
N VAL A 10 10.19 38.39 24.61
CA VAL A 10 10.63 37.67 23.42
C VAL A 10 9.94 36.30 23.44
N ALA A 11 8.92 36.14 22.62
CA ALA A 11 8.33 34.86 22.35
C ALA A 11 9.33 34.02 21.51
N LEU A 12 10.04 33.11 22.15
CA LEU A 12 10.76 32.05 21.46
C LEU A 12 9.73 31.13 20.84
N SER A 13 9.39 31.34 19.56
CA SER A 13 8.72 30.35 18.73
C SER A 13 9.71 29.22 18.54
N ALA A 14 9.61 28.20 19.38
CA ALA A 14 10.26 26.92 19.13
C ALA A 14 9.64 26.35 17.84
N CYS A 15 10.36 26.42 16.72
CA CYS A 15 10.10 25.62 15.54
C CYS A 15 10.31 24.14 15.93
N ALA A 16 9.31 23.51 16.54
CA ALA A 16 9.23 22.08 16.56
C ALA A 16 8.99 21.67 15.10
N GLY A 17 10.02 21.18 14.41
CA GLY A 17 9.86 20.56 13.11
C GLY A 17 8.83 19.42 13.23
N PRO A 18 8.12 19.09 12.15
CA PRO A 18 7.10 18.06 12.19
C PRO A 18 7.70 16.75 12.70
N THR A 19 7.16 16.25 13.80
CA THR A 19 7.54 14.97 14.38
C THR A 19 6.75 13.86 13.70
N GLY A 20 7.45 12.83 13.19
CA GLY A 20 6.82 11.68 12.54
C GLY A 20 6.46 11.93 11.08
N ASN A 21 5.28 11.46 10.66
CA ASN A 21 4.70 11.61 9.31
C ASN A 21 3.76 12.83 9.18
N ALA A 22 3.90 13.84 10.04
CA ALA A 22 3.08 15.04 9.95
C ALA A 22 3.19 15.68 8.56
N ARG A 23 2.03 15.90 7.92
CA ARG A 23 1.95 16.42 6.55
C ARG A 23 2.07 17.93 6.55
N THR A 24 2.75 18.46 5.52
CA THR A 24 2.65 19.89 5.20
C THR A 24 1.51 20.09 4.22
N ASP A 25 0.71 21.11 4.44
CA ASP A 25 -0.36 21.57 3.54
C ASP A 25 0.06 22.81 2.75
N THR A 26 1.27 23.29 3.00
CA THR A 26 1.82 24.50 2.38
C THR A 26 2.45 24.15 1.04
N VAL A 27 1.94 24.75 -0.02
CA VAL A 27 2.57 24.72 -1.35
C VAL A 27 3.81 25.62 -1.29
N ASP A 28 4.96 25.08 -1.68
CA ASP A 28 6.20 25.82 -1.86
C ASP A 28 6.49 25.88 -3.37
N ALA A 29 6.01 26.93 -4.03
CA ALA A 29 6.06 27.09 -5.48
C ALA A 29 7.50 27.35 -5.97
N SER A 30 8.33 26.30 -5.89
CA SER A 30 9.74 26.30 -6.26
C SER A 30 10.07 25.41 -7.46
N GLY A 31 9.05 24.87 -8.14
CA GLY A 31 9.20 24.04 -9.32
C GLY A 31 9.72 24.83 -10.53
N ASP A 32 10.34 24.11 -11.47
CA ASP A 32 10.87 24.71 -12.70
C ASP A 32 9.90 24.59 -13.90
N GLY A 33 8.71 24.06 -13.67
CA GLY A 33 7.63 23.88 -14.63
C GLY A 33 7.75 22.61 -15.47
N THR A 34 8.63 21.66 -15.11
CA THR A 34 8.78 20.37 -15.76
C THR A 34 8.66 19.26 -14.73
N LEU A 35 7.51 18.58 -14.68
CA LEU A 35 7.31 17.46 -13.76
C LEU A 35 8.17 16.26 -14.17
N ARG A 36 9.12 15.89 -13.30
CA ARG A 36 10.02 14.74 -13.49
C ARG A 36 9.73 13.65 -12.49
N ILE A 37 9.41 12.47 -13.01
CA ILE A 37 9.08 11.28 -12.22
C ILE A 37 10.26 10.31 -12.26
N GLY A 38 10.84 10.03 -11.10
CA GLY A 38 11.87 8.99 -10.94
C GLY A 38 11.27 7.64 -10.58
N LEU A 39 12.03 6.56 -10.83
CA LEU A 39 11.63 5.20 -10.47
C LEU A 39 12.73 4.52 -9.64
N ILE A 40 12.33 3.94 -8.51
CA ILE A 40 13.13 3.00 -7.74
C ILE A 40 12.34 1.70 -7.66
N LEU A 41 12.48 0.82 -8.67
CA LEU A 41 11.79 -0.47 -8.71
C LEU A 41 12.81 -1.59 -8.59
N ASP A 42 12.39 -2.76 -8.11
CA ASP A 42 13.26 -3.92 -7.96
C ASP A 42 13.51 -4.61 -9.30
N ASN A 43 14.58 -4.27 -9.95
CA ASN A 43 14.99 -4.78 -11.25
C ASN A 43 16.11 -5.83 -11.20
N THR A 44 16.49 -6.26 -9.99
CA THR A 44 17.47 -7.31 -9.72
C THR A 44 17.05 -8.15 -8.52
N GLY A 45 17.57 -9.36 -8.39
CA GLY A 45 17.27 -10.24 -7.27
C GLY A 45 15.94 -11.00 -7.41
N LYS A 46 15.47 -11.56 -6.28
CA LYS A 46 14.30 -12.46 -6.27
C LYS A 46 12.99 -11.78 -6.67
N GLN A 47 12.84 -10.48 -6.42
CA GLN A 47 11.63 -9.73 -6.74
C GLN A 47 11.68 -9.01 -8.10
N SER A 48 12.73 -9.24 -8.90
CA SER A 48 12.90 -8.58 -10.19
C SER A 48 11.76 -8.83 -11.19
N PHE A 49 10.97 -9.90 -11.00
CA PHE A 49 9.78 -10.16 -11.80
C PHE A 49 8.70 -9.08 -11.65
N LEU A 50 8.67 -8.36 -10.52
CA LEU A 50 7.75 -7.26 -10.26
C LEU A 50 8.12 -5.98 -11.01
N ASN A 51 9.34 -5.88 -11.55
CA ASN A 51 9.80 -4.67 -12.24
C ASN A 51 9.03 -4.39 -13.54
N ALA A 52 8.85 -5.42 -14.37
CA ALA A 52 8.25 -5.24 -15.69
C ALA A 52 6.82 -4.69 -15.64
N PRO A 53 5.87 -5.25 -14.83
CA PRO A 53 4.51 -4.71 -14.75
C PRO A 53 4.46 -3.28 -14.19
N GLN A 54 5.27 -2.97 -13.17
CA GLN A 54 5.33 -1.63 -12.61
C GLN A 54 5.92 -0.61 -13.59
N LEU A 55 6.99 -0.97 -14.31
CA LEU A 55 7.59 -0.10 -15.32
C LEU A 55 6.65 0.14 -16.50
N ALA A 56 5.92 -0.90 -16.95
CA ALA A 56 4.92 -0.75 -18.01
C ALA A 56 3.79 0.18 -17.58
N ALA A 57 3.29 0.04 -16.34
CA ALA A 57 2.25 0.88 -15.78
C ALA A 57 2.69 2.35 -15.64
N ALA A 58 3.93 2.60 -15.17
CA ALA A 58 4.48 3.95 -15.10
C ALA A 58 4.59 4.59 -16.49
N LYS A 59 5.05 3.85 -17.51
CA LYS A 59 5.12 4.33 -18.89
C LYS A 59 3.74 4.62 -19.47
N LEU A 60 2.75 3.75 -19.21
CA LEU A 60 1.38 3.92 -19.65
C LEU A 60 0.79 5.20 -19.06
N ALA A 61 0.88 5.37 -17.74
CA ALA A 61 0.38 6.57 -17.07
C ALA A 61 1.01 7.86 -17.61
N VAL A 62 2.34 7.91 -17.75
CA VAL A 62 3.02 9.08 -18.32
C VAL A 62 2.61 9.35 -19.77
N LYS A 63 2.42 8.31 -20.59
CA LYS A 63 1.92 8.43 -21.96
C LYS A 63 0.55 9.09 -21.99
N GLU A 64 -0.37 8.66 -21.13
CA GLU A 64 -1.74 9.19 -21.08
C GLU A 64 -1.81 10.61 -20.51
N ILE A 65 -1.02 10.89 -19.45
CA ILE A 65 -0.87 12.23 -18.90
C ILE A 65 -0.39 13.20 -19.99
N ASN A 66 0.61 12.80 -20.78
CA ASN A 66 1.15 13.62 -21.86
C ASN A 66 0.16 13.79 -23.01
N ALA A 67 -0.62 12.75 -23.33
CA ALA A 67 -1.71 12.84 -24.30
C ALA A 67 -2.82 13.81 -23.86
N ALA A 68 -3.05 13.93 -22.55
CA ALA A 68 -3.99 14.88 -21.94
C ALA A 68 -3.45 16.31 -21.80
N GLY A 69 -2.21 16.56 -22.26
CA GLY A 69 -1.58 17.90 -22.28
C GLY A 69 -0.45 18.08 -21.27
N GLY A 70 -0.08 17.05 -20.53
CA GLY A 70 1.03 17.08 -19.58
C GLY A 70 0.81 18.04 -18.40
N HIS A 71 1.90 18.43 -17.72
CA HIS A 71 1.86 19.41 -16.65
C HIS A 71 2.06 20.83 -17.22
N LYS A 72 1.08 21.72 -17.01
CA LYS A 72 1.14 23.12 -17.53
C LYS A 72 1.45 23.22 -19.04
N GLY A 73 0.97 22.26 -19.84
CA GLY A 73 1.21 22.22 -21.28
C GLY A 73 2.59 21.71 -21.68
N ARG A 74 3.39 21.19 -20.76
CA ARG A 74 4.68 20.54 -20.99
C ARG A 74 4.57 19.03 -20.76
N PRO A 75 5.28 18.22 -21.54
CA PRO A 75 5.36 16.80 -21.28
C PRO A 75 5.93 16.50 -19.88
N VAL A 76 5.32 15.54 -19.20
CA VAL A 76 5.87 14.92 -17.99
C VAL A 76 7.02 14.01 -18.40
N GLU A 77 8.13 14.10 -17.71
CA GLU A 77 9.33 13.31 -17.97
C GLU A 77 9.41 12.10 -17.03
N LEU A 78 9.52 10.91 -17.61
CA LEU A 78 9.88 9.70 -16.86
C LEU A 78 11.40 9.53 -16.93
N LEU A 79 12.07 9.69 -15.80
CA LEU A 79 13.53 9.58 -15.74
C LEU A 79 13.96 8.12 -15.95
N PRO A 80 15.15 7.89 -16.56
CA PRO A 80 15.68 6.54 -16.75
C PRO A 80 15.81 5.79 -15.41
N GLN A 81 15.34 4.55 -15.37
CA GLN A 81 15.48 3.69 -14.21
C GLN A 81 16.95 3.20 -14.09
N ALA A 82 17.56 3.40 -12.91
CA ALA A 82 18.84 2.79 -12.60
C ALA A 82 18.70 1.30 -12.28
N ILE A 83 19.69 0.50 -12.66
CA ILE A 83 19.78 -0.92 -12.34
C ILE A 83 20.59 -1.11 -11.05
N GLY A 84 20.13 -1.99 -10.16
CA GLY A 84 20.87 -2.36 -8.95
C GLY A 84 20.02 -2.32 -7.68
N THR A 85 20.70 -2.59 -6.56
CA THR A 85 20.09 -2.71 -5.23
C THR A 85 20.46 -1.58 -4.26
N ASP A 86 21.39 -0.71 -4.61
CA ASP A 86 21.77 0.43 -3.77
C ASP A 86 20.71 1.54 -3.88
N THR A 87 19.71 1.44 -3.03
CA THR A 87 18.56 2.36 -3.00
C THR A 87 18.98 3.78 -2.65
N ALA A 88 19.90 3.95 -1.70
CA ALA A 88 20.37 5.28 -1.32
C ALA A 88 21.12 5.98 -2.47
N ALA A 89 21.92 5.25 -3.23
CA ALA A 89 22.59 5.78 -4.43
C ALA A 89 21.59 6.12 -5.53
N GLN A 90 20.61 5.24 -5.78
CA GLN A 90 19.52 5.50 -6.74
C GLN A 90 18.75 6.77 -6.38
N ALA A 91 18.35 6.92 -5.12
CA ALA A 91 17.66 8.12 -4.64
C ALA A 91 18.49 9.40 -4.80
N LYS A 92 19.80 9.36 -4.46
CA LYS A 92 20.71 10.50 -4.67
C LYS A 92 20.86 10.88 -6.14
N ASN A 93 20.93 9.89 -7.03
CA ASN A 93 20.99 10.13 -8.47
C ASN A 93 19.71 10.79 -9.01
N LEU A 94 18.55 10.36 -8.51
CA LEU A 94 17.27 10.96 -8.88
C LEU A 94 17.13 12.41 -8.37
N VAL A 95 17.61 12.69 -7.15
CA VAL A 95 17.71 14.07 -6.64
C VAL A 95 18.61 14.92 -7.53
N ALA A 96 19.79 14.40 -7.92
CA ALA A 96 20.72 15.10 -8.83
C ALA A 96 20.11 15.30 -10.22
N ALA A 97 19.25 14.40 -10.68
CA ALA A 97 18.48 14.51 -11.94
C ALA A 97 17.24 15.40 -11.80
N LYS A 98 17.03 16.05 -10.65
CA LYS A 98 15.90 16.94 -10.33
C LYS A 98 14.55 16.23 -10.41
N ALA A 99 14.45 14.99 -9.93
CA ALA A 99 13.17 14.35 -9.75
C ALA A 99 12.33 15.13 -8.74
N ASP A 100 11.07 15.40 -9.07
CA ASP A 100 10.10 16.07 -8.21
C ASP A 100 9.34 15.06 -7.35
N VAL A 101 9.14 13.87 -7.92
CA VAL A 101 8.52 12.73 -7.26
C VAL A 101 9.21 11.44 -7.69
N VAL A 102 9.27 10.48 -6.77
CA VAL A 102 9.80 9.13 -7.04
C VAL A 102 8.72 8.10 -6.76
N ILE A 103 8.55 7.15 -7.68
CA ILE A 103 7.67 6.00 -7.52
C ILE A 103 8.51 4.79 -7.11
N GLY A 104 8.12 4.15 -6.02
CA GLY A 104 8.87 3.05 -5.40
C GLY A 104 9.18 3.32 -3.93
N PRO A 105 10.08 2.54 -3.32
CA PRO A 105 10.62 1.29 -3.84
C PRO A 105 9.57 0.16 -3.82
N THR A 106 9.83 -0.95 -4.52
CA THR A 106 8.97 -2.13 -4.50
C THR A 106 9.13 -2.89 -3.18
N ASP A 107 10.37 -3.21 -2.78
CA ASP A 107 10.66 -3.92 -1.54
C ASP A 107 10.59 -2.98 -0.32
N SER A 108 9.75 -3.34 0.65
CA SER A 108 9.61 -2.59 1.91
C SER A 108 10.93 -2.48 2.69
N SER A 109 11.83 -3.45 2.61
CA SER A 109 13.12 -3.43 3.30
C SER A 109 14.04 -2.31 2.80
N ARG A 110 13.80 -1.80 1.60
CA ARG A 110 14.55 -0.74 0.93
C ARG A 110 13.94 0.65 1.16
N ALA A 111 12.74 0.72 1.75
CA ALA A 111 11.98 1.97 1.87
C ALA A 111 12.68 3.01 2.74
N ALA A 112 13.28 2.60 3.85
CA ALA A 112 13.98 3.51 4.77
C ALA A 112 15.09 4.31 4.06
N ASP A 113 15.92 3.63 3.26
CA ASP A 113 17.02 4.27 2.52
C ASP A 113 16.52 5.29 1.50
N ALA A 114 15.41 4.99 0.80
CA ALA A 114 14.77 5.93 -0.13
C ALA A 114 14.16 7.11 0.60
N ILE A 115 13.36 6.86 1.66
CA ILE A 115 12.69 7.91 2.44
C ILE A 115 13.71 8.88 3.01
N ASP A 116 14.79 8.37 3.60
CA ASP A 116 15.81 9.19 4.26
C ASP A 116 16.52 10.17 3.30
N VAL A 117 16.75 9.75 2.07
CA VAL A 117 17.41 10.60 1.06
C VAL A 117 16.39 11.60 0.47
N LEU A 118 15.23 11.10 0.03
CA LEU A 118 14.26 11.89 -0.73
C LEU A 118 13.54 12.92 0.15
N SER A 119 13.19 12.56 1.39
CA SER A 119 12.54 13.51 2.31
C SER A 119 13.43 14.69 2.67
N ARG A 120 14.75 14.46 2.88
CA ARG A 120 15.72 15.56 3.10
C ARG A 120 15.86 16.47 1.89
N ALA A 121 15.71 15.91 0.69
CA ALA A 121 15.73 16.67 -0.56
C ALA A 121 14.37 17.27 -0.92
N LYS A 122 13.34 17.07 -0.08
CA LYS A 122 11.95 17.51 -0.32
C LYS A 122 11.34 16.95 -1.60
N VAL A 123 11.71 15.74 -1.98
CA VAL A 123 11.16 14.98 -3.11
C VAL A 123 10.07 14.06 -2.58
N ALA A 124 8.88 14.09 -3.16
CA ALA A 124 7.79 13.19 -2.78
C ALA A 124 8.11 11.74 -3.18
N LEU A 125 7.72 10.77 -2.34
CA LEU A 125 7.93 9.35 -2.57
C LEU A 125 6.59 8.61 -2.45
N ILE A 126 6.17 7.92 -3.51
CA ILE A 126 4.93 7.15 -3.51
C ILE A 126 5.26 5.70 -3.83
N SER A 127 5.18 4.82 -2.83
CA SER A 127 5.40 3.40 -3.07
C SER A 127 4.12 2.69 -3.55
N PRO A 128 4.18 1.99 -4.68
CA PRO A 128 3.06 1.19 -5.14
C PRO A 128 2.99 -0.20 -4.51
N ALA A 129 4.02 -0.62 -3.74
CA ALA A 129 4.16 -2.01 -3.33
C ALA A 129 4.68 -2.21 -1.89
N ASN A 130 4.97 -1.15 -1.16
CA ASN A 130 5.39 -1.29 0.23
C ASN A 130 4.18 -1.60 1.14
N THR A 131 4.19 -2.76 1.76
CA THR A 131 3.11 -3.24 2.62
C THR A 131 3.48 -3.33 4.10
N ALA A 132 4.78 -3.20 4.45
CA ALA A 132 5.23 -3.30 5.83
C ALA A 132 4.57 -2.25 6.75
N PRO A 133 3.93 -2.67 7.85
CA PRO A 133 3.15 -1.78 8.72
C PRO A 133 3.99 -0.68 9.40
N GLY A 134 5.25 -0.99 9.72
CA GLY A 134 6.17 -0.03 10.35
C GLY A 134 6.39 1.25 9.53
N LEU A 135 6.17 1.21 8.22
CA LEU A 135 6.34 2.35 7.33
C LEU A 135 5.28 3.45 7.56
N SER A 136 4.10 3.11 8.06
CA SER A 136 3.06 4.08 8.45
C SER A 136 3.53 5.09 9.51
N LYS A 137 4.52 4.70 10.32
CA LYS A 137 5.07 5.52 11.41
C LYS A 137 6.51 5.98 11.14
N TYR A 138 7.04 5.71 9.94
CA TYR A 138 8.41 6.11 9.59
C TYR A 138 8.50 7.62 9.45
N LYS A 139 9.59 8.21 9.96
CA LYS A 139 9.80 9.67 9.97
C LYS A 139 10.15 10.18 8.56
N SER A 140 9.16 10.39 7.73
CA SER A 140 9.31 10.91 6.37
C SER A 140 9.15 12.42 6.24
N GLY A 141 8.81 13.12 7.32
CA GLY A 141 8.50 14.55 7.25
C GLY A 141 7.30 14.87 6.35
N GLY A 142 6.43 13.89 6.08
CA GLY A 142 5.27 14.06 5.22
C GLY A 142 5.49 13.80 3.74
N TYR A 143 6.67 13.32 3.35
CA TYR A 143 7.02 13.08 1.94
C TYR A 143 6.78 11.63 1.48
N TYR A 144 6.44 10.71 2.36
CA TYR A 144 6.18 9.32 2.01
C TYR A 144 4.69 9.01 1.96
N PHE A 145 4.27 8.29 0.90
CA PHE A 145 2.93 7.81 0.64
C PHE A 145 3.00 6.39 0.06
N ARG A 146 1.89 5.66 0.08
CA ARG A 146 1.81 4.37 -0.61
C ARG A 146 0.40 4.11 -1.14
N THR A 147 0.31 3.64 -2.37
CA THR A 147 -0.94 3.19 -3.00
C THR A 147 -1.24 1.72 -2.70
N ALA A 148 -0.25 0.94 -2.24
CA ALA A 148 -0.48 -0.39 -1.68
C ALA A 148 -0.98 -0.31 -0.23
N ALA A 149 -1.90 -1.20 0.14
CA ALA A 149 -2.35 -1.32 1.52
C ALA A 149 -1.27 -1.87 2.44
N ALA A 150 -1.27 -1.43 3.70
CA ALA A 150 -0.46 -2.07 4.73
C ALA A 150 -0.91 -3.51 4.98
N ASP A 151 0.05 -4.41 5.25
CA ASP A 151 -0.25 -5.83 5.54
C ASP A 151 -1.30 -6.00 6.64
N ILE A 152 -1.34 -5.09 7.63
CA ILE A 152 -2.33 -5.12 8.70
C ILE A 152 -3.77 -4.85 8.24
N ALA A 153 -3.97 -4.23 7.09
CA ALA A 153 -5.31 -3.94 6.58
C ALA A 153 -6.10 -5.21 6.26
N GLN A 154 -5.42 -6.31 5.86
CA GLN A 154 -6.07 -7.59 5.61
C GLN A 154 -6.77 -8.18 6.85
N ALA A 155 -6.36 -7.80 8.05
CA ALA A 155 -6.86 -8.36 9.30
C ALA A 155 -8.39 -8.28 9.41
N SER A 156 -8.98 -7.15 9.01
CA SER A 156 -10.43 -6.96 9.03
C SER A 156 -11.15 -7.91 8.08
N VAL A 157 -10.56 -8.20 6.92
CA VAL A 157 -11.12 -9.13 5.92
C VAL A 157 -10.97 -10.57 6.39
N LEU A 158 -9.80 -10.95 6.92
CA LEU A 158 -9.57 -12.30 7.47
C LEU A 158 -10.58 -12.62 8.59
N VAL A 159 -10.80 -11.67 9.51
CA VAL A 159 -11.76 -11.80 10.60
C VAL A 159 -13.20 -11.86 10.06
N LYS A 160 -13.54 -11.03 9.06
CA LYS A 160 -14.85 -11.08 8.40
C LYS A 160 -15.10 -12.46 7.79
N LEU A 161 -14.13 -13.00 7.07
CA LEU A 161 -14.24 -14.34 6.46
C LEU A 161 -14.43 -15.43 7.52
N ALA A 162 -13.72 -15.38 8.66
CA ALA A 162 -13.94 -16.31 9.77
C ALA A 162 -15.36 -16.20 10.32
N LYS A 163 -15.83 -14.99 10.58
CA LYS A 163 -17.17 -14.70 11.11
C LYS A 163 -18.28 -15.13 10.15
N ASP A 164 -18.15 -14.86 8.86
CA ASP A 164 -19.10 -15.28 7.82
C ASP A 164 -19.13 -16.82 7.67
N GLY A 165 -18.06 -17.51 8.09
CA GLY A 165 -18.00 -18.96 8.24
C GLY A 165 -18.69 -19.50 9.50
N GLY A 166 -19.27 -18.61 10.32
CA GLY A 166 -19.97 -18.97 11.56
C GLY A 166 -19.08 -19.08 12.79
N ALA A 167 -17.78 -18.69 12.70
CA ALA A 167 -16.89 -18.75 13.84
C ALA A 167 -17.31 -17.76 14.95
N LYS A 168 -17.19 -18.21 16.20
CA LYS A 168 -17.29 -17.39 17.42
C LYS A 168 -15.92 -17.23 18.07
N THR A 169 -15.03 -18.18 17.81
CA THR A 169 -13.65 -18.16 18.29
C THR A 169 -12.69 -18.51 17.16
N ILE A 170 -11.53 -17.84 17.15
CA ILE A 170 -10.44 -18.12 16.21
C ILE A 170 -9.16 -18.51 16.96
N ALA A 171 -8.34 -19.35 16.34
CA ALA A 171 -6.92 -19.42 16.62
C ALA A 171 -6.18 -18.57 15.57
N VAL A 172 -5.12 -17.87 15.97
CA VAL A 172 -4.19 -17.22 15.07
C VAL A 172 -2.88 -17.99 15.13
N LEU A 173 -2.44 -18.51 14.00
CA LEU A 173 -1.09 -19.07 13.84
C LEU A 173 -0.29 -18.14 12.96
N HIS A 174 0.86 -17.68 13.46
CA HIS A 174 1.67 -16.77 12.69
C HIS A 174 3.14 -17.22 12.60
N GLU A 175 3.71 -17.08 11.40
CA GLU A 175 5.13 -17.33 11.17
C GLU A 175 5.96 -16.25 11.88
N GLU A 176 7.12 -16.60 12.43
CA GLU A 176 8.04 -15.66 13.06
C GLU A 176 8.44 -14.52 12.11
N GLY A 177 8.73 -13.35 12.67
CA GLY A 177 9.10 -12.16 11.92
C GLY A 177 8.07 -11.05 12.01
N SER A 178 8.43 -9.87 11.49
CA SER A 178 7.60 -8.66 11.61
C SER A 178 6.24 -8.83 10.96
N TYR A 179 6.18 -9.40 9.75
CA TYR A 179 4.92 -9.66 9.03
C TYR A 179 3.96 -10.52 9.87
N GLY A 180 4.40 -11.70 10.29
CA GLY A 180 3.56 -12.62 11.08
C GLY A 180 3.06 -11.97 12.37
N LYS A 181 3.96 -11.38 13.13
CA LYS A 181 3.66 -10.74 14.40
C LYS A 181 2.72 -9.54 14.27
N GLU A 182 2.98 -8.63 13.33
CA GLU A 182 2.18 -7.41 13.21
C GLU A 182 0.78 -7.72 12.66
N VAL A 183 0.66 -8.65 11.71
CA VAL A 183 -0.64 -9.08 11.19
C VAL A 183 -1.43 -9.88 12.26
N SER A 184 -0.78 -10.75 13.06
CA SER A 184 -1.47 -11.49 14.12
C SER A 184 -2.06 -10.55 15.17
N VAL A 185 -1.30 -9.54 15.59
CA VAL A 185 -1.78 -8.49 16.50
C VAL A 185 -2.99 -7.76 15.91
N ALA A 186 -2.92 -7.40 14.63
CA ALA A 186 -4.03 -6.73 13.94
C ALA A 186 -5.27 -7.64 13.82
N VAL A 187 -5.09 -8.93 13.52
CA VAL A 187 -6.18 -9.92 13.47
C VAL A 187 -6.85 -10.06 14.85
N SER A 188 -6.06 -10.18 15.91
CA SER A 188 -6.59 -10.29 17.29
C SER A 188 -7.35 -9.03 17.71
N ALA A 189 -6.86 -7.84 17.33
CA ALA A 189 -7.55 -6.57 17.56
C ALA A 189 -8.86 -6.47 16.75
N ALA A 190 -8.83 -6.83 15.46
CA ALA A 190 -10.02 -6.84 14.61
C ALA A 190 -11.07 -7.85 15.10
N ALA A 191 -10.65 -9.04 15.53
CA ALA A 191 -11.53 -10.05 16.11
C ALA A 191 -12.26 -9.51 17.35
N LYS A 192 -11.51 -8.89 18.27
CA LYS A 192 -12.07 -8.27 19.47
C LYS A 192 -13.09 -7.17 19.12
N ALA A 193 -12.79 -6.34 18.13
CA ALA A 193 -13.68 -5.24 17.70
C ALA A 193 -15.06 -5.72 17.21
N VAL A 194 -15.14 -6.94 16.63
CA VAL A 194 -16.40 -7.52 16.13
C VAL A 194 -17.00 -8.59 17.08
N GLY A 195 -16.46 -8.73 18.29
CA GLY A 195 -16.93 -9.66 19.30
C GLY A 195 -16.54 -11.13 19.04
N LEU A 196 -15.47 -11.37 18.25
CA LEU A 196 -14.89 -12.70 18.05
C LEU A 196 -13.83 -12.96 19.12
N GLY A 197 -13.85 -14.13 19.74
CA GLY A 197 -12.81 -14.52 20.71
C GLY A 197 -11.55 -15.01 20.01
N THR A 198 -10.37 -14.57 20.47
CA THR A 198 -9.09 -15.21 20.10
C THR A 198 -8.75 -16.26 21.15
N ALA A 199 -8.90 -17.53 20.81
CA ALA A 199 -8.70 -18.66 21.73
C ALA A 199 -7.20 -18.91 21.97
N VAL A 200 -6.36 -18.72 20.94
CA VAL A 200 -4.91 -18.81 21.03
C VAL A 200 -4.28 -17.98 19.92
N ASP A 201 -3.13 -17.40 20.21
CA ASP A 201 -2.22 -16.78 19.26
C ASP A 201 -0.87 -17.47 19.43
N ALA A 202 -0.39 -18.16 18.38
CA ALA A 202 0.77 -19.03 18.44
C ALA A 202 1.74 -18.76 17.31
N GLU A 203 2.99 -18.41 17.68
CA GLU A 203 4.10 -18.22 16.75
C GLU A 203 4.71 -19.57 16.37
N PHE A 204 5.19 -19.68 15.13
CA PHE A 204 5.98 -20.81 14.65
C PHE A 204 7.10 -20.37 13.70
N THR A 205 8.18 -21.15 13.68
CA THR A 205 9.25 -21.02 12.69
C THR A 205 8.91 -21.87 11.45
N ALA A 206 9.28 -21.42 10.25
CA ALA A 206 9.10 -22.17 9.02
C ALA A 206 9.66 -23.61 9.17
N GLY A 207 8.82 -24.62 8.82
CA GLY A 207 9.13 -26.02 8.99
C GLY A 207 8.89 -26.61 10.41
N HIS A 208 8.50 -25.78 11.39
CA HIS A 208 8.31 -26.19 12.79
C HIS A 208 6.97 -25.73 13.37
N ALA A 209 5.86 -25.96 12.63
CA ALA A 209 4.52 -25.52 13.05
C ALA A 209 3.79 -26.49 13.98
N GLN A 210 4.37 -27.65 14.35
CA GLN A 210 3.71 -28.72 15.13
C GLN A 210 3.18 -28.24 16.47
N GLN A 211 3.98 -27.47 17.23
CA GLN A 211 3.58 -26.97 18.53
C GLN A 211 2.43 -25.96 18.45
N ALA A 212 2.48 -25.05 17.45
CA ALA A 212 1.42 -24.08 17.21
C ALA A 212 0.10 -24.77 16.79
N ALA A 213 0.18 -25.77 15.91
CA ALA A 213 -0.98 -26.58 15.52
C ALA A 213 -1.57 -27.38 16.70
N ALA A 214 -0.71 -27.92 17.58
CA ALA A 214 -1.15 -28.62 18.80
C ALA A 214 -1.83 -27.66 19.79
N ALA A 215 -1.28 -26.44 19.97
CA ALA A 215 -1.89 -25.41 20.81
C ALA A 215 -3.27 -24.98 20.26
N ALA A 216 -3.39 -24.78 18.95
CA ALA A 216 -4.66 -24.49 18.30
C ALA A 216 -5.67 -25.64 18.51
N LYS A 217 -5.25 -26.88 18.33
CA LYS A 217 -6.12 -28.05 18.58
C LYS A 217 -6.64 -28.09 20.02
N ALA A 218 -5.77 -27.86 21.01
CA ALA A 218 -6.13 -27.82 22.41
C ALA A 218 -7.14 -26.71 22.73
N ALA A 219 -7.01 -25.56 22.07
CA ALA A 219 -7.92 -24.41 22.21
C ALA A 219 -9.28 -24.62 21.55
N SER A 220 -9.43 -25.64 20.67
CA SER A 220 -10.67 -26.00 19.97
C SER A 220 -11.39 -24.83 19.30
N PRO A 221 -10.72 -24.04 18.44
CA PRO A 221 -11.32 -22.88 17.79
C PRO A 221 -12.33 -23.29 16.71
N ASP A 222 -13.27 -22.40 16.42
CA ASP A 222 -14.19 -22.59 15.29
C ASP A 222 -13.48 -22.40 13.93
N ALA A 223 -12.51 -21.47 13.86
CA ALA A 223 -11.69 -21.23 12.69
C ALA A 223 -10.23 -20.94 13.06
N VAL A 224 -9.33 -21.10 12.09
CA VAL A 224 -7.90 -20.80 12.22
C VAL A 224 -7.51 -19.77 11.18
N VAL A 225 -6.97 -18.64 11.62
CA VAL A 225 -6.32 -17.66 10.73
C VAL A 225 -4.83 -17.99 10.68
N LEU A 226 -4.35 -18.36 9.51
CA LEU A 226 -2.93 -18.65 9.26
C LEU A 226 -2.27 -17.44 8.60
N VAL A 227 -1.31 -16.84 9.32
CA VAL A 227 -0.50 -15.72 8.84
C VAL A 227 0.91 -16.22 8.58
N ALA A 228 1.23 -16.51 7.33
CA ALA A 228 2.49 -17.13 6.97
C ALA A 228 2.94 -16.75 5.56
N ARG A 229 4.18 -17.00 5.25
CA ARG A 229 4.80 -16.88 3.92
C ARG A 229 5.52 -18.19 3.57
N ASP A 230 6.80 -18.25 3.86
CA ASP A 230 7.65 -19.42 3.49
C ASP A 230 7.23 -20.70 4.24
N GLY A 231 6.76 -20.59 5.47
CA GLY A 231 6.30 -21.71 6.30
C GLY A 231 4.86 -22.16 6.06
N ALA A 232 4.10 -21.49 5.16
CA ALA A 232 2.67 -21.71 4.98
C ALA A 232 2.31 -23.18 4.66
N GLN A 233 2.99 -23.80 3.69
CA GLN A 233 2.70 -25.18 3.28
C GLN A 233 2.89 -26.18 4.43
N GLY A 234 3.96 -26.03 5.20
CA GLY A 234 4.23 -26.88 6.36
C GLY A 234 3.19 -26.69 7.46
N ALA A 235 2.82 -25.43 7.75
CA ALA A 235 1.79 -25.14 8.75
C ALA A 235 0.41 -25.68 8.36
N ILE A 236 0.02 -25.60 7.08
CA ILE A 236 -1.22 -26.20 6.56
C ILE A 236 -1.23 -27.71 6.77
N ALA A 237 -0.12 -28.40 6.47
CA ALA A 237 0.00 -29.83 6.67
C ALA A 237 -0.16 -30.20 8.17
N GLU A 238 0.47 -29.47 9.08
CA GLU A 238 0.36 -29.71 10.53
C GLU A 238 -1.05 -29.41 11.05
N LEU A 239 -1.70 -28.36 10.55
CA LEU A 239 -3.10 -28.07 10.87
C LEU A 239 -4.04 -29.17 10.37
N HIS A 240 -3.76 -29.75 9.20
CA HIS A 240 -4.50 -30.90 8.69
C HIS A 240 -4.34 -32.12 9.61
N ASN A 241 -3.11 -32.44 10.01
CA ASN A 241 -2.82 -33.51 10.96
C ASN A 241 -3.49 -33.30 12.33
N ALA A 242 -3.67 -32.03 12.73
CA ALA A 242 -4.37 -31.66 13.95
C ALA A 242 -5.92 -31.72 13.83
N GLY A 243 -6.47 -31.91 12.61
CA GLY A 243 -7.92 -31.88 12.33
C GLY A 243 -8.52 -30.47 12.24
N LEU A 244 -7.70 -29.48 11.95
CA LEU A 244 -8.06 -28.06 11.85
C LEU A 244 -7.91 -27.54 10.41
N ALA A 245 -8.22 -28.37 9.42
CA ALA A 245 -8.04 -28.07 8.00
C ALA A 245 -9.36 -27.74 7.29
N GLY A 246 -9.27 -27.54 6.00
CA GLY A 246 -10.42 -27.31 5.12
C GLY A 246 -11.12 -25.98 5.41
N SER A 247 -12.42 -25.99 5.45
CA SER A 247 -13.26 -24.78 5.63
C SER A 247 -13.02 -24.01 6.92
N LYS A 248 -12.29 -24.58 7.88
CA LYS A 248 -11.86 -23.87 9.10
C LYS A 248 -10.71 -22.91 8.85
N LEU A 249 -9.96 -23.05 7.76
CA LEU A 249 -8.79 -22.23 7.50
C LEU A 249 -9.15 -20.94 6.78
N VAL A 250 -8.57 -19.84 7.27
CA VAL A 250 -8.54 -18.53 6.62
C VAL A 250 -7.08 -18.13 6.46
N LEU A 251 -6.64 -17.94 5.23
CA LEU A 251 -5.24 -17.72 4.86
C LEU A 251 -4.97 -16.23 4.60
N SER A 252 -3.89 -15.71 5.20
CA SER A 252 -3.36 -14.40 4.87
C SER A 252 -2.83 -14.36 3.43
N ASP A 253 -2.57 -13.19 2.89
CA ASP A 253 -2.03 -12.98 1.55
C ASP A 253 -0.73 -13.76 1.29
N GLY A 254 0.18 -13.77 2.26
CA GLY A 254 1.43 -14.54 2.16
C GLY A 254 1.24 -16.05 2.15
N ALA A 255 0.09 -16.55 2.62
CA ALA A 255 -0.24 -17.97 2.64
C ALA A 255 -1.13 -18.40 1.47
N VAL A 256 -1.60 -17.49 0.62
CA VAL A 256 -2.37 -17.85 -0.58
C VAL A 256 -1.44 -18.24 -1.73
N ASN A 257 -1.52 -19.51 -2.16
CA ASN A 257 -0.72 -20.04 -3.27
C ASN A 257 -1.47 -21.18 -3.96
N GLN A 258 -1.03 -21.59 -5.13
CA GLN A 258 -1.49 -22.80 -5.83
C GLN A 258 -0.69 -24.00 -5.29
N TYR A 259 -1.21 -24.66 -4.26
CA TYR A 259 -0.50 -25.78 -3.61
C TYR A 259 -0.59 -27.08 -4.39
N GLY A 260 -1.73 -27.31 -5.04
CA GLY A 260 -1.93 -28.49 -5.88
C GLY A 260 -1.62 -29.81 -5.13
N PRO A 261 -0.93 -30.76 -5.79
CA PRO A 261 -0.58 -32.04 -5.18
C PRO A 261 0.50 -31.95 -4.09
N GLY A 262 1.13 -30.77 -3.91
CA GLY A 262 2.23 -30.61 -2.93
C GLY A 262 1.82 -30.82 -1.48
N LEU A 263 0.52 -30.75 -1.16
CA LEU A 263 0.00 -31.05 0.19
C LEU A 263 -0.34 -32.53 0.39
N GLY A 264 -0.41 -33.34 -0.64
CA GLY A 264 -0.68 -34.78 -0.56
C GLY A 264 -2.05 -35.17 0.03
N SER A 265 -2.91 -34.21 0.33
CA SER A 265 -4.21 -34.38 0.97
C SER A 265 -5.17 -33.29 0.50
N LYS A 266 -6.45 -33.35 0.88
CA LYS A 266 -7.44 -32.30 0.65
C LYS A 266 -7.43 -31.24 1.77
N ALA A 267 -6.24 -30.88 2.24
CA ALA A 267 -6.09 -30.04 3.43
C ALA A 267 -6.75 -28.66 3.32
N LEU A 268 -6.92 -28.16 2.10
CA LEU A 268 -7.49 -26.83 1.85
C LEU A 268 -8.92 -26.84 1.33
N GLU A 269 -9.56 -28.01 1.12
CA GLU A 269 -10.92 -28.06 0.56
C GLU A 269 -11.89 -27.17 1.38
N GLY A 270 -12.39 -26.10 0.78
CA GLY A 270 -13.26 -25.10 1.42
C GLY A 270 -12.53 -24.01 2.24
N ALA A 271 -11.20 -24.06 2.34
CA ALA A 271 -10.42 -22.97 2.93
C ALA A 271 -10.57 -21.69 2.11
N ARG A 272 -10.49 -20.54 2.79
CA ARG A 272 -10.55 -19.23 2.15
C ARG A 272 -9.26 -18.47 2.40
N GLY A 273 -8.93 -17.57 1.49
CA GLY A 273 -7.77 -16.70 1.64
C GLY A 273 -7.96 -15.39 0.90
N VAL A 274 -7.08 -14.43 1.15
CA VAL A 274 -7.17 -13.09 0.58
C VAL A 274 -5.87 -12.71 -0.12
N LEU A 275 -5.98 -11.97 -1.23
CA LEU A 275 -4.86 -11.26 -1.83
C LEU A 275 -5.23 -9.79 -1.98
N PRO A 276 -4.30 -8.85 -1.69
CA PRO A 276 -4.56 -7.43 -1.84
C PRO A 276 -4.76 -7.05 -3.31
N GLY A 277 -5.51 -5.98 -3.54
CA GLY A 277 -5.75 -5.40 -4.84
C GLY A 277 -7.05 -5.88 -5.50
N THR A 278 -7.25 -5.41 -6.73
CA THR A 278 -8.34 -5.79 -7.62
C THR A 278 -7.77 -6.54 -8.82
N PHE A 279 -8.58 -7.40 -9.40
CA PHE A 279 -8.18 -8.00 -10.68
C PHE A 279 -8.21 -6.91 -11.77
N PRO A 280 -7.10 -6.64 -12.47
CA PRO A 280 -7.06 -5.60 -13.47
C PRO A 280 -8.11 -5.80 -14.56
N SER A 281 -8.78 -4.73 -15.00
CA SER A 281 -9.76 -4.81 -16.09
C SER A 281 -9.12 -5.32 -17.38
N ALA A 282 -9.88 -6.01 -18.23
CA ALA A 282 -9.37 -6.51 -19.52
C ALA A 282 -8.82 -5.37 -20.41
N HIS A 283 -9.41 -4.17 -20.31
CA HIS A 283 -8.92 -2.99 -21.01
C HIS A 283 -7.53 -2.59 -20.51
N PHE A 284 -7.36 -2.42 -19.20
CA PHE A 284 -6.08 -2.04 -18.60
C PHE A 284 -4.99 -3.08 -18.87
N GLN A 285 -5.33 -4.39 -18.82
CA GLN A 285 -4.40 -5.45 -19.21
C GLN A 285 -3.94 -5.30 -20.66
N ALA A 286 -4.86 -5.04 -21.59
CA ALA A 286 -4.53 -4.86 -23.01
C ALA A 286 -3.61 -3.65 -23.23
N GLU A 287 -3.83 -2.55 -22.51
CA GLU A 287 -2.98 -1.36 -22.60
C GLU A 287 -1.58 -1.61 -22.03
N LEU A 288 -1.46 -2.32 -20.92
CA LEU A 288 -0.16 -2.73 -20.36
C LEU A 288 0.61 -3.63 -21.33
N VAL A 289 -0.06 -4.62 -21.93
CA VAL A 289 0.55 -5.51 -22.94
C VAL A 289 0.92 -4.74 -24.20
N ALA A 290 0.19 -3.69 -24.58
CA ALA A 290 0.57 -2.83 -25.69
C ALA A 290 1.84 -2.01 -25.38
N VAL A 291 2.13 -1.68 -24.13
CA VAL A 291 3.38 -1.03 -23.69
C VAL A 291 4.54 -2.03 -23.62
N ASP A 292 4.28 -3.23 -23.08
CA ASP A 292 5.26 -4.31 -22.97
C ASP A 292 4.62 -5.67 -23.33
N PRO A 293 4.77 -6.14 -24.56
CA PRO A 293 4.21 -7.44 -24.99
C PRO A 293 4.81 -8.66 -24.29
N GLY A 294 5.91 -8.47 -23.55
CA GLY A 294 6.57 -9.54 -22.77
C GLY A 294 6.01 -9.74 -21.37
N LEU A 295 5.02 -8.96 -20.96
CA LEU A 295 4.45 -9.05 -19.60
C LEU A 295 3.85 -10.45 -19.35
N LYS A 296 4.26 -11.02 -18.21
CA LYS A 296 3.76 -12.32 -17.71
C LYS A 296 2.99 -12.18 -16.39
N ASP A 297 3.08 -11.03 -15.78
CA ASP A 297 2.52 -10.70 -14.47
C ASP A 297 2.00 -9.25 -14.51
N MET A 298 1.06 -8.93 -13.65
CA MET A 298 0.48 -7.59 -13.52
C MET A 298 0.48 -7.10 -12.07
N ALA A 299 1.26 -7.76 -11.21
CA ALA A 299 1.35 -7.41 -9.80
C ALA A 299 1.83 -5.96 -9.62
N PHE A 300 1.10 -5.21 -8.80
CA PHE A 300 1.32 -3.81 -8.50
C PHE A 300 1.33 -2.86 -9.72
N ALA A 301 0.84 -3.30 -10.88
CA ALA A 301 0.72 -2.43 -12.04
C ALA A 301 -0.35 -1.35 -11.83
N ALA A 302 -1.51 -1.73 -11.27
CA ALA A 302 -2.60 -0.80 -10.98
C ALA A 302 -2.17 0.27 -9.96
N GLU A 303 -1.56 -0.15 -8.86
CA GLU A 303 -1.05 0.72 -7.82
C GLU A 303 0.05 1.67 -8.34
N THR A 304 0.90 1.18 -9.25
CA THR A 304 1.95 2.01 -9.88
C THR A 304 1.36 3.05 -10.83
N TYR A 305 0.39 2.64 -11.65
CA TYR A 305 -0.33 3.55 -12.54
C TYR A 305 -1.01 4.66 -11.74
N ASP A 306 -1.66 4.31 -10.63
CA ASP A 306 -2.34 5.26 -9.76
C ASP A 306 -1.36 6.18 -9.02
N ALA A 307 -0.21 5.68 -8.59
CA ALA A 307 0.83 6.49 -7.95
C ALA A 307 1.36 7.60 -8.89
N VAL A 308 1.56 7.28 -10.18
CA VAL A 308 1.99 8.25 -11.20
C VAL A 308 0.89 9.27 -11.47
N ASN A 309 -0.36 8.82 -11.62
CA ASN A 309 -1.50 9.73 -11.83
C ASN A 309 -1.69 10.67 -10.63
N LEU A 310 -1.67 10.16 -9.40
CA LEU A 310 -1.78 10.96 -8.19
C LEU A 310 -0.68 12.03 -8.10
N ALA A 311 0.56 11.69 -8.43
CA ALA A 311 1.66 12.66 -8.47
C ALA A 311 1.38 13.79 -9.46
N ALA A 312 0.94 13.47 -10.67
CA ALA A 312 0.64 14.46 -11.71
C ALA A 312 -0.61 15.31 -11.36
N ILE A 313 -1.66 14.69 -10.80
CA ILE A 313 -2.87 15.40 -10.35
C ILE A 313 -2.53 16.34 -9.19
N ALA A 314 -1.66 15.91 -8.26
CA ALA A 314 -1.21 16.74 -7.13
C ALA A 314 -0.40 17.94 -7.62
N ALA A 315 0.50 17.77 -8.59
CA ALA A 315 1.23 18.86 -9.23
C ALA A 315 0.27 19.85 -9.95
N ALA A 316 -0.74 19.31 -10.65
CA ALA A 316 -1.76 20.13 -11.31
C ALA A 316 -2.60 20.93 -10.30
N ALA A 317 -3.00 20.31 -9.18
CA ALA A 317 -3.76 20.95 -8.11
C ALA A 317 -2.94 21.99 -7.33
N ALA A 318 -1.62 21.81 -7.26
CA ALA A 318 -0.70 22.79 -6.67
C ALA A 318 -0.34 23.93 -7.64
N GLU A 319 -0.62 23.76 -8.93
CA GLU A 319 -0.08 24.60 -10.00
C GLU A 319 1.46 24.71 -9.96
N ASP A 320 2.12 23.65 -9.44
CA ASP A 320 3.57 23.62 -9.23
C ASP A 320 4.08 22.18 -9.17
N ASP A 321 5.27 21.94 -9.72
CA ASP A 321 5.89 20.62 -9.83
C ASP A 321 6.87 20.30 -8.68
N ALA A 322 7.17 21.23 -7.79
CA ALA A 322 8.06 20.95 -6.66
C ALA A 322 7.54 19.81 -5.77
N GLY A 323 8.43 18.95 -5.30
CA GLY A 323 8.06 17.80 -4.46
C GLY A 323 7.31 18.18 -3.19
N THR A 324 7.59 19.35 -2.59
CA THR A 324 6.82 19.88 -1.44
C THR A 324 5.38 20.20 -1.83
N SER A 325 5.18 20.82 -2.99
CA SER A 325 3.86 21.17 -3.52
C SER A 325 3.04 19.91 -3.87
N ILE A 326 3.69 18.91 -4.46
CA ILE A 326 3.07 17.60 -4.72
C ILE A 326 2.65 16.95 -3.41
N ALA A 327 3.56 16.81 -2.44
CA ALA A 327 3.27 16.18 -1.14
C ALA A 327 2.12 16.88 -0.40
N ALA A 328 2.03 18.21 -0.49
CA ALA A 328 0.98 19.00 0.14
C ALA A 328 -0.43 18.76 -0.46
N ARG A 329 -0.53 18.26 -1.69
CA ARG A 329 -1.80 18.04 -2.39
C ARG A 329 -2.23 16.58 -2.49
N LEU A 330 -1.33 15.61 -2.31
CA LEU A 330 -1.62 14.19 -2.51
C LEU A 330 -2.85 13.69 -1.73
N ILE A 331 -2.97 14.04 -0.45
CA ILE A 331 -4.14 13.62 0.36
C ILE A 331 -5.43 14.22 -0.21
N ALA A 332 -5.41 15.51 -0.57
CA ALA A 332 -6.62 16.19 -1.02
C ALA A 332 -7.12 15.66 -2.37
N VAL A 333 -6.21 15.37 -3.31
CA VAL A 333 -6.58 14.89 -4.66
C VAL A 333 -6.94 13.41 -4.69
N SER A 334 -6.52 12.65 -3.67
CA SER A 334 -6.90 11.24 -3.51
C SER A 334 -8.30 11.05 -2.91
N GLY A 335 -9.04 12.13 -2.58
CA GLY A 335 -10.30 12.05 -1.87
C GLY A 335 -10.15 11.88 -0.35
N GLY A 336 -8.90 11.87 0.17
CA GLY A 336 -8.63 11.72 1.59
C GLY A 336 -9.08 12.93 2.40
N SER A 337 -9.49 12.68 3.63
CA SER A 337 -9.90 13.69 4.62
C SER A 337 -8.84 13.84 5.71
N ALA A 338 -7.66 14.30 5.37
CA ALA A 338 -6.80 14.86 6.40
C ALA A 338 -7.40 16.21 6.78
N GLY A 339 -7.88 16.34 8.01
CA GLY A 339 -8.61 17.50 8.51
C GLY A 339 -8.27 18.81 7.80
N ALA A 340 -9.08 19.79 7.72
CA ALA A 340 -9.11 20.99 6.86
C ALA A 340 -7.77 21.67 6.43
N ALA A 341 -6.63 21.04 6.65
CA ALA A 341 -5.29 21.52 6.40
C ALA A 341 -4.85 21.46 4.91
N GLY A 342 -5.53 20.72 4.04
CA GLY A 342 -5.05 20.53 2.67
C GLY A 342 -5.44 21.59 1.65
N GLY A 343 -6.02 22.73 2.04
CA GLY A 343 -6.22 23.93 1.17
C GLY A 343 -6.99 23.71 -0.15
N ALA A 344 -7.48 22.50 -0.43
CA ALA A 344 -8.30 22.25 -1.59
C ALA A 344 -9.77 22.58 -1.26
N SER A 345 -10.18 23.81 -1.57
CA SER A 345 -11.57 24.23 -1.54
C SER A 345 -12.32 23.65 -2.75
N GLY A 346 -13.56 23.26 -2.55
CA GLY A 346 -14.44 22.78 -3.60
C GLY A 346 -15.15 21.46 -3.24
N GLU A 347 -16.29 21.22 -3.88
CA GLU A 347 -17.01 19.96 -3.74
C GLU A 347 -16.21 18.80 -4.37
N PRO A 348 -16.20 17.64 -3.71
CA PRO A 348 -15.52 16.48 -4.26
C PRO A 348 -16.11 16.07 -5.61
N ALA A 349 -15.27 15.72 -6.56
CA ALA A 349 -15.64 15.19 -7.86
C ALA A 349 -14.85 13.93 -8.13
N ALA A 350 -15.54 12.79 -8.19
CA ALA A 350 -14.94 11.52 -8.55
C ALA A 350 -14.34 11.60 -9.96
N CYS A 351 -13.14 11.08 -10.12
CA CYS A 351 -12.43 11.01 -11.40
C CYS A 351 -11.53 9.79 -11.43
N GLY A 352 -11.47 9.10 -12.59
CA GLY A 352 -10.73 7.84 -12.77
C GLY A 352 -9.45 7.99 -13.62
N SER A 353 -9.15 9.19 -14.12
CA SER A 353 -8.00 9.47 -14.98
C SER A 353 -7.43 10.86 -14.71
N TYR A 354 -6.18 11.08 -15.11
CA TYR A 354 -5.56 12.41 -15.05
C TYR A 354 -6.41 13.47 -15.77
N GLN A 355 -6.89 13.14 -16.98
CA GLN A 355 -7.70 14.06 -17.78
C GLN A 355 -8.98 14.49 -17.06
N GLU A 356 -9.71 13.55 -16.47
CA GLU A 356 -10.94 13.84 -15.73
C GLU A 356 -10.68 14.66 -14.47
N CYS A 357 -9.62 14.33 -13.72
CA CYS A 357 -9.27 15.05 -12.50
C CYS A 357 -8.83 16.49 -12.79
N VAL A 358 -8.04 16.71 -13.85
CA VAL A 358 -7.68 18.06 -14.28
C VAL A 358 -8.89 18.85 -14.78
N ALA A 359 -9.86 18.19 -15.44
CA ALA A 359 -11.12 18.84 -15.81
C ALA A 359 -11.93 19.25 -14.57
N ALA A 360 -11.97 18.41 -13.51
CA ALA A 360 -12.58 18.77 -12.24
C ALA A 360 -11.89 19.98 -11.59
N LEU A 361 -10.54 20.02 -11.56
CA LEU A 361 -9.78 21.16 -11.06
C LEU A 361 -10.12 22.47 -11.80
N ARG A 362 -10.16 22.40 -13.13
CA ARG A 362 -10.54 23.56 -13.97
C ARG A 362 -11.97 24.06 -13.73
N ALA A 363 -12.86 23.15 -13.30
CA ALA A 363 -14.22 23.48 -12.89
C ALA A 363 -14.32 23.96 -11.42
N GLY A 364 -13.22 24.19 -10.73
CA GLY A 364 -13.19 24.62 -9.34
C GLY A 364 -13.62 23.54 -8.33
N LYS A 365 -13.60 22.27 -8.75
CA LYS A 365 -13.92 21.11 -7.90
C LYS A 365 -12.65 20.47 -7.36
N ARG A 366 -12.77 19.77 -6.24
CA ARG A 366 -11.70 18.97 -5.66
C ARG A 366 -11.73 17.56 -6.26
N PRO A 367 -10.66 17.08 -6.88
CA PRO A 367 -10.59 15.70 -7.35
C PRO A 367 -10.78 14.69 -6.20
N ASP A 368 -11.45 13.60 -6.50
CA ASP A 368 -11.53 12.38 -5.69
C ASP A 368 -11.13 11.23 -6.62
N TYR A 369 -9.80 11.00 -6.68
CA TYR A 369 -9.22 10.06 -7.63
C TYR A 369 -9.49 8.62 -7.23
N ASN A 370 -10.14 7.88 -8.11
CA ASN A 370 -10.40 6.45 -7.99
C ASN A 370 -9.85 5.76 -9.26
N GLY A 371 -8.66 5.20 -9.16
CA GLY A 371 -7.93 4.69 -10.30
C GLY A 371 -8.11 3.20 -10.58
N GLN A 372 -7.07 2.60 -11.17
CA GLN A 372 -7.07 1.18 -11.55
C GLN A 372 -6.98 0.24 -10.35
N SER A 373 -6.37 0.66 -9.25
CA SER A 373 -6.30 -0.09 -7.99
C SER A 373 -7.55 0.09 -7.11
N GLY A 374 -8.49 0.96 -7.52
CA GLY A 374 -9.69 1.31 -6.79
C GLY A 374 -9.57 2.62 -6.01
N PRO A 375 -10.28 2.78 -4.91
CA PRO A 375 -10.18 3.97 -4.05
C PRO A 375 -8.78 4.07 -3.42
N VAL A 376 -8.12 5.20 -3.61
CA VAL A 376 -6.77 5.46 -3.07
C VAL A 376 -6.75 6.61 -2.07
N ASN A 377 -7.83 6.79 -1.32
CA ASN A 377 -7.96 7.85 -0.32
C ASN A 377 -6.86 7.74 0.73
N PHE A 378 -5.94 8.69 0.77
CA PHE A 378 -4.88 8.73 1.77
C PHE A 378 -5.37 9.28 3.11
N ASP A 379 -4.90 8.65 4.19
CA ASP A 379 -5.00 9.20 5.54
C ASP A 379 -3.88 10.21 5.84
N ALA A 380 -3.86 10.75 7.05
CA ALA A 380 -2.81 11.66 7.50
C ALA A 380 -1.42 11.00 7.55
N GLY A 381 -1.31 9.70 7.59
CA GLY A 381 -0.07 8.93 7.51
C GLY A 381 0.45 8.74 6.08
N GLY A 382 -0.38 9.00 5.05
CA GLY A 382 -0.07 8.72 3.65
C GLY A 382 -0.37 7.28 3.25
N ASP A 383 -1.15 6.56 4.05
CA ASP A 383 -1.63 5.22 3.77
C ASP A 383 -3.03 5.26 3.15
N VAL A 384 -3.36 4.29 2.32
CA VAL A 384 -4.73 4.14 1.81
C VAL A 384 -5.68 3.74 2.94
N THR A 385 -6.84 4.40 3.02
CA THR A 385 -7.86 4.16 4.06
C THR A 385 -8.81 3.02 3.72
N ALA A 386 -8.89 2.66 2.46
CA ALA A 386 -9.68 1.54 1.97
C ALA A 386 -8.84 0.73 0.98
N ALA A 387 -8.84 -0.57 1.14
CA ALA A 387 -8.08 -1.47 0.28
C ALA A 387 -8.97 -2.62 -0.19
N PRO A 388 -9.10 -2.84 -1.49
CA PRO A 388 -9.77 -4.02 -2.02
C PRO A 388 -8.90 -5.25 -1.78
N TYR A 389 -9.56 -6.37 -1.53
CA TYR A 389 -8.97 -7.70 -1.44
C TYR A 389 -9.74 -8.68 -2.30
N MET A 390 -9.05 -9.43 -3.12
CA MET A 390 -9.62 -10.58 -3.81
C MET A 390 -9.76 -11.73 -2.81
N VAL A 391 -10.92 -12.37 -2.79
CA VAL A 391 -11.20 -13.54 -1.94
C VAL A 391 -11.09 -14.80 -2.77
N TYR A 392 -10.32 -15.75 -2.28
CA TYR A 392 -10.11 -17.04 -2.88
C TYR A 392 -10.72 -18.15 -2.04
N THR A 393 -11.25 -19.18 -2.71
CA THR A 393 -11.69 -20.42 -2.09
C THR A 393 -10.95 -21.59 -2.72
N TYR A 394 -10.51 -22.53 -1.90
CA TYR A 394 -9.75 -23.68 -2.35
C TYR A 394 -10.66 -24.87 -2.66
N GLY A 395 -10.36 -25.55 -3.75
CA GLY A 395 -10.97 -26.84 -4.11
C GLY A 395 -10.30 -28.02 -3.42
N ALA A 396 -10.87 -29.23 -3.67
CA ALA A 396 -10.29 -30.50 -3.22
C ALA A 396 -8.91 -30.81 -3.83
N ASP A 397 -8.54 -30.08 -4.89
CA ASP A 397 -7.23 -30.14 -5.55
C ASP A 397 -6.20 -29.17 -4.90
N ASN A 398 -6.53 -28.53 -3.80
CA ASN A 398 -5.73 -27.51 -3.11
C ASN A 398 -5.31 -26.31 -4.00
N ASN A 399 -6.09 -26.03 -5.04
CA ASN A 399 -5.89 -24.87 -5.89
C ASN A 399 -6.88 -23.76 -5.53
N ALA A 400 -6.38 -22.55 -5.45
CA ALA A 400 -7.15 -21.36 -5.16
C ALA A 400 -7.91 -20.88 -6.40
N LYS A 401 -9.20 -20.56 -6.23
CA LYS A 401 -10.03 -19.90 -7.25
C LYS A 401 -10.60 -18.63 -6.66
N MET A 402 -10.51 -17.53 -7.38
CA MET A 402 -11.17 -16.29 -6.98
C MET A 402 -12.67 -16.48 -6.94
N THR A 403 -13.29 -16.13 -5.82
CA THR A 403 -14.74 -16.32 -5.57
C THR A 403 -15.46 -15.04 -5.19
N GLY A 404 -14.72 -13.96 -4.94
CA GLY A 404 -15.29 -12.67 -4.58
C GLY A 404 -14.24 -11.62 -4.30
N SER A 405 -14.70 -10.50 -3.80
CA SER A 405 -13.86 -9.41 -3.33
C SER A 405 -14.45 -8.80 -2.06
N GLU A 406 -13.60 -8.28 -1.20
CA GLU A 406 -13.94 -7.56 0.02
C GLU A 406 -13.11 -6.28 0.09
N THR A 407 -13.63 -5.28 0.79
CA THR A 407 -12.87 -4.04 1.03
C THR A 407 -12.50 -3.95 2.49
N ALA A 408 -11.20 -3.97 2.77
CA ALA A 408 -10.69 -3.58 4.07
C ALA A 408 -10.86 -2.06 4.25
N ARG A 409 -11.33 -1.64 5.42
CA ARG A 409 -11.34 -0.23 5.80
C ARG A 409 -10.42 -0.06 7.00
N SER A 410 -9.52 0.89 6.93
CA SER A 410 -8.75 1.30 8.09
C SER A 410 -9.74 1.83 9.15
N THR A 411 -9.82 1.16 10.28
CA THR A 411 -10.42 1.77 11.47
C THR A 411 -9.39 2.78 11.94
N GLY A 412 -9.61 4.07 11.67
CA GLY A 412 -8.69 5.15 12.02
C GLY A 412 -8.13 4.93 13.42
N SER A 413 -6.82 4.96 13.51
CA SER A 413 -6.04 4.92 14.77
C SER A 413 -6.11 6.24 15.49
#